data_288390dcc2fc81d3f6516d6c748b532a
#
_entry.id   288390dcc2fc81d3f6516d6c748b532a
#
_cell.length_a   1.000
_cell.length_b   1.000
_cell.length_c   1.000
_cell.angle_alpha   90.00
_cell.angle_beta   90.00
_cell.angle_gamma   90.00
#
_symmetry.space_group_name_H-M   'P 1'
#
loop_
_entity.id
_entity.type
_entity.pdbx_description
1 polymer ?
#
loop_
_entity_poly.entity_id
_entity_poly.type
_entity_poly.pdbx_seq_one_letter_code
_entity_poly.pdbx_strand_id
1 'polypeptide(L)'
;MSSCRDSRQADSGQAVMLALLAVSLLMALALGVAQLAVGFAQAGIAQNAADAAALAATTAGAVEAANVAQLNGARLLSYSRVDNGEASTVTVTVIVEVAGHRATARATDGP
;
A
#
# COMPACT_ATOMS: atom_id res chain seq x y z
N MET A 1 -23.56 53.43 -19.85
CA MET A 1 -24.30 52.43 -19.07
C MET A 1 -24.17 51.01 -19.64
N SER A 2 -24.15 50.87 -20.95
CA SER A 2 -23.95 49.54 -21.56
C SER A 2 -22.57 48.92 -21.23
N SER A 3 -21.53 49.75 -21.12
CA SER A 3 -20.17 49.27 -20.79
C SER A 3 -20.07 48.71 -19.38
N CYS A 4 -20.84 49.21 -18.41
CA CYS A 4 -20.86 48.68 -17.05
C CYS A 4 -21.53 47.30 -16.98
N ARG A 5 -22.58 47.10 -17.80
CA ARG A 5 -23.22 45.78 -17.89
C ARG A 5 -22.33 44.74 -18.51
N ASP A 6 -21.62 45.09 -19.55
CA ASP A 6 -20.68 44.20 -20.25
C ASP A 6 -19.55 43.79 -19.32
N SER A 7 -19.02 44.75 -18.53
CA SER A 7 -18.01 44.47 -17.53
C SER A 7 -18.49 43.46 -16.49
N ARG A 8 -19.71 43.63 -15.99
CA ARG A 8 -20.29 42.73 -14.98
C ARG A 8 -20.50 41.32 -15.53
N GLN A 9 -20.95 41.24 -16.78
CA GLN A 9 -21.12 39.90 -17.41
C GLN A 9 -19.80 39.24 -17.66
N ALA A 10 -18.76 39.95 -18.09
CA ALA A 10 -17.43 39.40 -18.27
C ALA A 10 -16.83 38.95 -16.95
N ASP A 11 -16.96 39.74 -15.88
CA ASP A 11 -16.47 39.39 -14.54
C ASP A 11 -17.21 38.16 -14.00
N SER A 12 -18.53 38.06 -14.20
CA SER A 12 -19.32 36.91 -13.79
C SER A 12 -18.91 35.67 -14.55
N GLY A 13 -18.63 35.76 -15.85
CA GLY A 13 -18.15 34.64 -16.65
C GLY A 13 -16.80 34.16 -16.21
N GLN A 14 -15.85 35.06 -15.90
CA GLN A 14 -14.55 34.72 -15.37
C GLN A 14 -14.64 34.06 -14.00
N ALA A 15 -15.52 34.58 -13.14
CA ALA A 15 -15.70 33.99 -11.81
C ALA A 15 -16.23 32.56 -11.89
N VAL A 16 -17.16 32.28 -12.82
CA VAL A 16 -17.68 30.94 -13.05
C VAL A 16 -16.59 30.01 -13.57
N MET A 17 -15.78 30.48 -14.52
CA MET A 17 -14.67 29.68 -15.05
C MET A 17 -13.63 29.37 -13.98
N LEU A 18 -13.27 30.36 -13.15
CA LEU A 18 -12.34 30.17 -12.04
C LEU A 18 -12.91 29.18 -11.01
N ALA A 19 -14.21 29.28 -10.72
CA ALA A 19 -14.86 28.35 -9.80
C ALA A 19 -14.85 26.92 -10.35
N LEU A 20 -15.11 26.74 -11.64
CA LEU A 20 -15.07 25.43 -12.28
C LEU A 20 -13.66 24.85 -12.27
N LEU A 21 -12.63 25.67 -12.54
CA LEU A 21 -11.24 25.24 -12.47
C LEU A 21 -10.87 24.84 -11.05
N ALA A 22 -11.26 25.60 -10.05
CA ALA A 22 -10.98 25.30 -8.65
C ALA A 22 -11.62 23.97 -8.22
N VAL A 23 -12.88 23.76 -8.59
CA VAL A 23 -13.59 22.51 -8.29
C VAL A 23 -12.93 21.33 -8.99
N SER A 24 -12.58 21.48 -10.27
CA SER A 24 -11.90 20.43 -11.02
C SER A 24 -10.55 20.06 -10.40
N LEU A 25 -9.78 21.07 -9.98
CA LEU A 25 -8.50 20.86 -9.33
C LEU A 25 -8.67 20.14 -7.98
N LEU A 26 -9.65 20.55 -7.18
CA LEU A 26 -9.95 19.91 -5.90
C LEU A 26 -10.36 18.45 -6.09
N MET A 27 -11.17 18.14 -7.09
CA MET A 27 -11.57 16.78 -7.40
C MET A 27 -10.38 15.93 -7.83
N ALA A 28 -9.50 16.48 -8.66
CA ALA A 28 -8.29 15.78 -9.08
C ALA A 28 -7.37 15.48 -7.90
N LEU A 29 -7.20 16.44 -6.99
CA LEU A 29 -6.40 16.24 -5.78
C LEU A 29 -7.03 15.18 -4.87
N ALA A 30 -8.35 15.21 -4.69
CA ALA A 30 -9.05 14.23 -3.87
C ALA A 30 -8.90 12.82 -4.42
N LEU A 31 -9.01 12.64 -5.73
CA LEU A 31 -8.79 11.34 -6.38
C LEU A 31 -7.34 10.87 -6.23
N GLY A 32 -6.38 11.78 -6.40
CA GLY A 32 -4.97 11.48 -6.23
C GLY A 32 -4.66 11.02 -4.81
N VAL A 33 -5.18 11.70 -3.79
CA VAL A 33 -5.01 11.33 -2.38
C VAL A 33 -5.69 10.00 -2.09
N ALA A 34 -6.88 9.75 -2.63
CA ALA A 34 -7.59 8.49 -2.45
C ALA A 34 -6.79 7.32 -3.02
N GLN A 35 -6.20 7.47 -4.20
CA GLN A 35 -5.35 6.44 -4.80
C GLN A 35 -4.10 6.16 -3.98
N LEU A 36 -3.46 7.20 -3.44
CA LEU A 36 -2.31 7.05 -2.54
C LEU A 36 -2.71 6.32 -1.25
N ALA A 37 -3.85 6.67 -0.67
CA ALA A 37 -4.33 6.03 0.54
C ALA A 37 -4.58 4.52 0.34
N VAL A 38 -5.17 4.13 -0.79
CA VAL A 38 -5.37 2.72 -1.15
C VAL A 38 -4.02 2.03 -1.32
N GLY A 39 -3.05 2.67 -1.98
CA GLY A 39 -1.71 2.12 -2.15
C GLY A 39 -1.01 1.87 -0.83
N PHE A 40 -1.08 2.82 0.11
CA PHE A 40 -0.51 2.66 1.46
C PHE A 40 -1.22 1.56 2.25
N ALA A 41 -2.54 1.45 2.14
CA ALA A 41 -3.30 0.40 2.81
C ALA A 41 -2.89 -0.98 2.31
N GLN A 42 -2.76 -1.16 1.00
CA GLN A 42 -2.32 -2.42 0.39
C GLN A 42 -0.88 -2.76 0.77
N ALA A 43 0.01 -1.78 0.81
CA ALA A 43 1.39 -1.98 1.26
C ALA A 43 1.43 -2.41 2.74
N GLY A 44 0.59 -1.82 3.59
CA GLY A 44 0.45 -2.20 4.99
C GLY A 44 -0.06 -3.62 5.15
N ILE A 45 -1.06 -4.02 4.37
CA ILE A 45 -1.58 -5.39 4.37
C ILE A 45 -0.48 -6.37 3.93
N ALA A 46 0.28 -6.03 2.89
CA ALA A 46 1.36 -6.87 2.42
C ALA A 46 2.44 -7.04 3.50
N GLN A 47 2.82 -5.96 4.19
CA GLN A 47 3.81 -6.04 5.25
C GLN A 47 3.32 -6.88 6.43
N ASN A 48 2.08 -6.70 6.85
CA ASN A 48 1.47 -7.51 7.91
C ASN A 48 1.42 -8.99 7.53
N ALA A 49 1.06 -9.28 6.30
CA ALA A 49 1.03 -10.65 5.79
C ALA A 49 2.43 -11.25 5.76
N ALA A 50 3.43 -10.49 5.35
CA ALA A 50 4.82 -10.94 5.34
C ALA A 50 5.31 -11.24 6.75
N ASP A 51 5.05 -10.35 7.71
CA ASP A 51 5.45 -10.54 9.11
C ASP A 51 4.79 -11.79 9.70
N ALA A 52 3.50 -11.97 9.49
CA ALA A 52 2.76 -13.14 9.97
C ALA A 52 3.27 -14.43 9.33
N ALA A 53 3.53 -14.41 8.03
CA ALA A 53 4.06 -15.57 7.31
C ALA A 53 5.47 -15.92 7.77
N ALA A 54 6.33 -14.94 8.00
CA ALA A 54 7.67 -15.16 8.50
C ALA A 54 7.66 -15.80 9.89
N LEU A 55 6.81 -15.31 10.78
CA LEU A 55 6.65 -15.90 12.12
C LEU A 55 6.13 -17.33 12.05
N ALA A 56 5.15 -17.60 11.22
CA ALA A 56 4.62 -18.95 11.03
C ALA A 56 5.68 -19.88 10.46
N ALA A 57 6.51 -19.38 9.56
CA ALA A 57 7.58 -20.17 8.92
C ALA A 57 8.67 -20.59 9.90
N THR A 58 8.99 -19.80 10.92
CA THR A 58 9.99 -20.16 11.91
C THR A 58 9.60 -21.40 12.70
N THR A 59 8.30 -21.62 12.91
CA THR A 59 7.81 -22.75 13.73
C THR A 59 7.27 -23.89 12.89
N ALA A 60 6.65 -23.63 11.74
CA ALA A 60 5.88 -24.62 11.00
C ALA A 60 6.27 -24.77 9.52
N GLY A 61 7.21 -23.98 9.02
CA GLY A 61 7.77 -24.13 7.67
C GLY A 61 7.02 -23.41 6.57
N ALA A 62 7.42 -23.70 5.32
CA ALA A 62 6.98 -22.95 4.15
C ALA A 62 5.50 -23.12 3.83
N VAL A 63 4.93 -24.31 4.05
CA VAL A 63 3.52 -24.56 3.75
C VAL A 63 2.63 -23.71 4.67
N GLU A 64 2.97 -23.65 5.94
CA GLU A 64 2.22 -22.82 6.89
C GLU A 64 2.42 -21.34 6.61
N ALA A 65 3.61 -20.92 6.21
CA ALA A 65 3.86 -19.56 5.78
C ALA A 65 2.94 -19.16 4.62
N ALA A 66 2.79 -20.04 3.62
CA ALA A 66 1.90 -19.80 2.49
C ALA A 66 0.43 -19.72 2.94
N ASN A 67 0.01 -20.59 3.84
CA ASN A 67 -1.36 -20.58 4.37
C ASN A 67 -1.65 -19.30 5.15
N VAL A 68 -0.73 -18.86 6.01
CA VAL A 68 -0.88 -17.64 6.77
C VAL A 68 -0.91 -16.42 5.86
N ALA A 69 -0.06 -16.39 4.82
CA ALA A 69 -0.07 -15.32 3.83
C ALA A 69 -1.45 -15.24 3.16
N GLN A 70 -2.00 -16.37 2.72
CA GLN A 70 -3.32 -16.41 2.10
C GLN A 70 -4.44 -15.95 3.05
N LEU A 71 -4.39 -16.33 4.31
CA LEU A 71 -5.35 -15.89 5.31
C LEU A 71 -5.32 -14.37 5.51
N ASN A 72 -4.18 -13.74 5.24
CA ASN A 72 -4.01 -12.30 5.32
C ASN A 72 -4.17 -11.61 3.95
N GLY A 73 -4.74 -12.30 2.96
CA GLY A 73 -5.02 -11.73 1.65
C GLY A 73 -3.80 -11.57 0.76
N ALA A 74 -2.73 -12.29 1.03
CA ALA A 74 -1.47 -12.19 0.28
C ALA A 74 -1.10 -13.52 -0.34
N ARG A 75 -0.15 -13.46 -1.27
CA ARG A 75 0.42 -14.65 -1.90
C ARG A 75 1.90 -14.72 -1.57
N LEU A 76 2.36 -15.87 -1.10
CA LEU A 76 3.77 -16.10 -0.84
C LEU A 76 4.52 -16.26 -2.17
N LEU A 77 5.49 -15.39 -2.43
CA LEU A 77 6.31 -15.44 -3.64
C LEU A 77 7.62 -16.14 -3.43
N SER A 78 8.22 -15.99 -2.25
CA SER A 78 9.54 -16.52 -1.96
C SER A 78 9.67 -16.87 -0.49
N TYR A 79 10.38 -17.93 -0.23
CA TYR A 79 10.68 -18.42 1.11
C TYR A 79 12.14 -18.83 1.15
N SER A 80 12.85 -18.35 2.15
CA SER A 80 14.25 -18.72 2.36
C SER A 80 14.48 -18.97 3.84
N ARG A 81 15.15 -20.07 4.15
CA ARG A 81 15.50 -20.45 5.52
C ARG A 81 17.00 -20.60 5.62
N VAL A 82 17.58 -19.90 6.56
CA VAL A 82 19.01 -20.00 6.87
C VAL A 82 19.16 -20.49 8.29
N ASP A 83 19.89 -21.58 8.45
CA ASP A 83 20.20 -22.16 9.76
C ASP A 83 21.59 -21.70 10.18
N ASN A 84 21.66 -20.95 11.26
CA ASN A 84 22.91 -20.43 11.82
C ASN A 84 23.40 -21.41 12.88
N GLY A 85 24.13 -22.44 12.46
CA GLY A 85 24.50 -23.60 13.28
C GLY A 85 25.16 -23.25 14.60
N GLU A 86 26.03 -22.24 14.67
CA GLU A 86 26.78 -21.89 15.89
C GLU A 86 25.89 -21.27 16.97
N ALA A 87 24.86 -20.50 16.59
CA ALA A 87 23.98 -19.84 17.53
C ALA A 87 22.65 -20.57 17.73
N SER A 88 22.44 -21.70 17.08
CA SER A 88 21.19 -22.46 17.10
C SER A 88 19.99 -21.60 16.69
N THR A 89 20.21 -20.61 15.83
CA THR A 89 19.17 -19.73 15.34
C THR A 89 18.79 -20.08 13.92
N VAL A 90 17.53 -19.88 13.60
CA VAL A 90 17.01 -20.05 12.24
C VAL A 90 16.44 -18.71 11.80
N THR A 91 16.90 -18.22 10.66
CA THR A 91 16.38 -17.00 10.06
C THR A 91 15.55 -17.36 8.84
N VAL A 92 14.33 -16.90 8.81
CA VAL A 92 13.41 -17.10 7.69
C VAL A 92 13.12 -15.75 7.05
N THR A 93 13.27 -15.72 5.74
CA THR A 93 12.92 -14.53 4.93
C THR A 93 11.79 -14.90 4.00
N VAL A 94 10.72 -14.14 4.01
CA VAL A 94 9.56 -14.34 3.12
C VAL A 94 9.31 -13.08 2.32
N ILE A 95 8.86 -13.26 1.08
CA ILE A 95 8.39 -12.20 0.22
C ILE A 95 6.96 -12.55 -0.15
N VAL A 96 6.04 -11.63 0.10
CA VAL A 96 4.63 -11.77 -0.23
C VAL A 96 4.17 -10.65 -1.16
N GLU A 97 3.04 -10.88 -1.80
CA GLU A 97 2.44 -9.91 -2.72
C GLU A 97 0.96 -9.74 -2.43
N VAL A 98 0.50 -8.49 -2.37
CA VAL A 98 -0.91 -8.12 -2.29
C VAL A 98 -1.17 -7.07 -3.37
N ALA A 99 -2.04 -7.38 -4.34
CA ALA A 99 -2.45 -6.43 -5.38
C ALA A 99 -1.27 -5.71 -6.07
N GLY A 100 -0.20 -6.45 -6.38
CA GLY A 100 0.99 -5.91 -7.01
C GLY A 100 2.00 -5.28 -6.05
N HIS A 101 1.68 -5.16 -4.77
CA HIS A 101 2.61 -4.65 -3.75
C HIS A 101 3.35 -5.81 -3.10
N ARG A 102 4.66 -5.73 -3.09
CA ARG A 102 5.53 -6.74 -2.46
C ARG A 102 6.00 -6.26 -1.11
N ALA A 103 6.08 -7.18 -0.18
CA ALA A 103 6.64 -6.92 1.13
C ALA A 103 7.56 -8.07 1.52
N THR A 104 8.63 -7.73 2.22
CA THR A 104 9.62 -8.69 2.71
C THR A 104 9.63 -8.64 4.22
N ALA A 105 9.62 -9.80 4.85
CA ALA A 105 9.77 -9.90 6.28
C ALA A 105 10.81 -10.96 6.61
N ARG A 106 11.50 -10.74 7.72
CA ARG A 106 12.51 -11.66 8.23
C ARG A 106 12.20 -11.93 9.69
N ALA A 107 12.13 -13.19 10.04
CA ALA A 107 11.94 -13.61 11.42
C ALA A 107 13.08 -14.55 11.82
N THR A 108 13.54 -14.39 13.04
CA THR A 108 14.59 -15.23 13.59
C THR A 108 14.04 -15.94 14.82
N ASP A 109 14.17 -17.25 14.81
CA ASP A 109 13.86 -18.09 15.96
C ASP A 109 15.20 -18.51 16.58
N GLY A 110 15.38 -18.16 17.85
CA GLY A 110 16.65 -18.39 18.53
C GLY A 110 16.49 -18.75 20.00
N PRO A 111 17.57 -19.12 20.62
CA PRO A 111 17.60 -19.45 22.05
C PRO A 111 17.23 -18.26 22.92
#